data_664c9278cc4a6d0bb2915150917c2de1
#
_entry.id   664c9278cc4a6d0bb2915150917c2de1
#
_cell.length_a   1.000
_cell.length_b   1.000
_cell.length_c   1.000
_cell.angle_alpha   90.00
_cell.angle_beta   90.00
_cell.angle_gamma   90.00
#
_symmetry.space_group_name_H-M   'P 1'
#
loop_
_entity.id
_entity.type
_entity.pdbx_description
1 polymer ?
#
loop_
_entity_poly.entity_id
_entity_poly.type
_entity_poly.pdbx_seq_one_letter_code
_entity_poly.pdbx_strand_id
1 'polypeptide(L)' 'MMDSITVGAKIRMTEAVTGDYPVGSTATIIYIDEMYNVFIEWSDGKLSSFSDKQVLKGFEKTGA' A
#
# COMPACT_ATOMS: atom_id res chain seq x y z
N MET A 1 -10.45 -4.92 2.80
CA MET A 1 -10.44 -4.09 1.57
C MET A 1 -10.50 -2.62 1.95
N MET A 2 -9.77 -1.78 1.23
CA MET A 2 -9.74 -0.34 1.51
C MET A 2 -10.90 0.37 0.83
N ASP A 3 -11.44 1.37 1.51
CA ASP A 3 -12.49 2.21 0.92
C ASP A 3 -11.90 3.32 0.06
N SER A 4 -10.72 3.80 0.43
CA SER A 4 -10.08 4.91 -0.25
C SER A 4 -8.57 4.86 -0.05
N ILE A 5 -7.87 5.56 -0.92
CA ILE A 5 -6.42 5.65 -0.87
C ILE A 5 -6.07 7.09 -0.51
N THR A 6 -5.36 7.26 0.60
CA THR A 6 -5.03 8.59 1.12
C THR A 6 -3.55 8.63 1.48
N VAL A 7 -2.86 9.68 1.04
CA VAL A 7 -1.46 9.90 1.41
C VAL A 7 -1.36 10.03 2.93
N GLY A 8 -0.39 9.34 3.52
CA GLY A 8 -0.21 9.29 4.96
C GLY A 8 -0.88 8.11 5.62
N ALA A 9 -1.76 7.40 4.92
CA ALA A 9 -2.45 6.25 5.49
C ALA A 9 -1.48 5.10 5.73
N LYS A 10 -1.64 4.44 6.86
CA LYS A 10 -0.91 3.21 7.16
C LYS A 10 -1.74 2.02 6.67
N ILE A 11 -1.06 1.09 6.01
CA ILE A 11 -1.72 -0.03 5.36
C ILE A 11 -0.97 -1.32 5.66
N ARG A 12 -1.68 -2.44 5.51
CA ARG A 12 -1.12 -3.77 5.66
C ARG A 12 -1.53 -4.61 4.45
N MET A 13 -0.58 -5.35 3.90
CA MET A 13 -0.85 -6.22 2.75
C MET A 13 -1.65 -7.43 3.20
N THR A 14 -2.81 -7.64 2.57
CA THR A 14 -3.70 -8.76 2.89
C THR A 14 -3.67 -9.84 1.81
N GLU A 15 -3.29 -9.46 0.57
CA GLU A 15 -3.07 -10.40 -0.53
C GLU A 15 -1.73 -10.10 -1.16
N ALA A 16 -1.06 -11.12 -1.63
CA ALA A 16 0.27 -10.97 -2.21
C ALA A 16 0.21 -10.26 -3.56
N VAL A 17 0.42 -8.93 -3.55
CA VAL A 17 0.55 -8.14 -4.77
C VAL A 17 2.00 -8.06 -5.23
N THR A 18 2.92 -8.52 -4.42
CA THR A 18 4.35 -8.63 -4.73
C THR A 18 4.90 -9.85 -4.03
N GLY A 19 5.95 -10.44 -4.60
CA GLY A 19 6.66 -11.53 -3.96
C GLY A 19 7.80 -11.08 -3.05
N ASP A 20 8.05 -9.76 -2.99
CA ASP A 20 9.18 -9.23 -2.24
C ASP A 20 8.90 -9.12 -0.74
N TYR A 21 7.64 -9.11 -0.34
CA TYR A 21 7.23 -8.98 1.05
C TYR A 21 6.12 -9.97 1.35
N PRO A 22 6.11 -10.54 2.56
CA PRO A 22 5.04 -11.47 2.94
C PRO A 22 3.74 -10.72 3.24
N VAL A 23 2.62 -11.43 3.08
CA VAL A 23 1.32 -10.94 3.54
C VAL A 23 1.43 -10.61 5.02
N GLY A 24 0.83 -9.50 5.41
CA GLY A 24 0.94 -8.97 6.77
C GLY A 24 1.96 -7.84 6.89
N SER A 25 2.79 -7.63 5.86
CA SER A 25 3.75 -6.53 5.86
C SER A 25 3.02 -5.19 5.87
N THR A 26 3.57 -4.23 6.58
CA THR A 26 2.97 -2.91 6.74
C THR A 26 3.74 -1.85 5.97
N ALA A 27 3.05 -0.80 5.58
CA ALA A 27 3.62 0.29 4.81
C ALA A 27 2.82 1.56 5.04
N THR A 28 3.33 2.67 4.49
CA THR A 28 2.64 3.96 4.53
C THR A 28 2.54 4.48 3.11
N ILE A 29 1.37 4.99 2.75
CA ILE A 29 1.19 5.62 1.44
C ILE A 29 1.85 6.98 1.49
N ILE A 30 2.83 7.22 0.61
CA ILE A 30 3.61 8.46 0.64
C ILE A 30 3.31 9.39 -0.54
N TYR A 31 2.79 8.84 -1.64
CA TYR A 31 2.55 9.66 -2.83
C TYR A 31 1.62 8.93 -3.79
N ILE A 32 0.79 9.69 -4.49
CA ILE A 32 -0.09 9.18 -5.55
C ILE A 32 0.12 10.10 -6.75
N ASP A 33 0.51 9.54 -7.89
CA ASP A 33 0.76 10.33 -9.08
C ASP A 33 -0.50 10.52 -9.93
N GLU A 34 -0.35 11.23 -11.05
CA GLU A 34 -1.47 11.57 -11.93
C GLU A 34 -2.10 10.34 -12.59
N MET A 35 -1.35 9.26 -12.71
CA MET A 35 -1.79 8.02 -13.33
C MET A 35 -2.35 7.04 -12.31
N TYR A 36 -2.56 7.51 -11.07
CA TYR A 36 -3.04 6.69 -9.96
C TYR A 36 -2.07 5.56 -9.62
N ASN A 37 -0.78 5.77 -9.80
CA ASN A 37 0.23 4.91 -9.22
C ASN A 37 0.42 5.33 -7.77
N VAL A 38 0.33 4.37 -6.87
CA VAL A 38 0.41 4.61 -5.43
C VAL A 38 1.80 4.20 -4.98
N PHE A 39 2.53 5.14 -4.41
CA PHE A 39 3.88 4.90 -3.90
C PHE A 39 3.79 4.68 -2.40
N ILE A 40 4.38 3.60 -1.95
CA ILE A 40 4.34 3.23 -0.53
C ILE A 40 5.76 3.03 -0.03
N GLU A 41 5.93 3.29 1.26
CA GLU A 41 7.16 3.01 1.97
C GLU A 41 6.88 1.89 2.96
N TRP A 42 7.55 0.76 2.77
CA TRP A 42 7.42 -0.37 3.67
C TRP A 42 8.07 -0.06 5.01
N SER A 43 7.73 -0.84 6.03
CA SER A 43 8.25 -0.62 7.39
C SER A 43 9.78 -0.72 7.47
N ASP A 44 10.41 -1.36 6.49
CA ASP A 44 11.89 -1.44 6.43
C ASP A 44 12.51 -0.23 5.73
N GLY A 45 11.69 0.73 5.28
CA GLY A 45 12.16 1.95 4.63
C GLY A 45 12.28 1.87 3.11
N LYS A 46 12.04 0.71 2.51
CA LYS A 46 12.10 0.56 1.06
C LYS A 46 10.81 1.03 0.41
N LEU A 47 10.91 1.46 -0.84
CA LEU A 47 9.78 1.99 -1.59
C LEU A 47 9.30 1.01 -2.63
N SER A 48 7.99 1.00 -2.86
CA SER A 48 7.36 0.26 -3.95
C SER A 48 6.24 1.11 -4.53
N SER A 49 5.81 0.76 -5.74
CA SER A 49 4.64 1.41 -6.33
C SER A 49 3.72 0.36 -6.93
N PHE A 50 2.43 0.60 -6.80
CA PHE A 50 1.38 -0.28 -7.33
C PHE A 50 0.27 0.58 -7.89
N SER A 51 -0.55 0.00 -8.76
CA SER A 51 -1.74 0.70 -9.23
C SER A 51 -2.72 0.86 -8.06
N ASP A 52 -3.60 1.84 -8.18
CA ASP A 52 -4.65 2.04 -7.17
C ASP A 52 -5.50 0.78 -6.99
N LYS A 53 -5.79 0.07 -8.06
CA LYS A 53 -6.58 -1.16 -7.99
C LYS A 53 -5.88 -2.26 -7.20
N GLN A 54 -4.56 -2.39 -7.38
CA GLN A 54 -3.79 -3.36 -6.61
C GLN A 54 -3.80 -3.02 -5.12
N VAL A 55 -3.71 -1.73 -4.80
CA VAL A 55 -3.71 -1.30 -3.39
C VAL A 55 -5.08 -1.52 -2.77
N LEU A 56 -6.15 -1.16 -3.48
CA LEU A 56 -7.51 -1.35 -2.96
C LEU A 56 -7.83 -2.82 -2.72
N LYS A 57 -7.34 -3.71 -3.59
CA LYS A 57 -7.61 -5.14 -3.47
C LYS A 57 -6.69 -5.82 -2.47
N GLY A 58 -5.41 -5.46 -2.45
CA GLY A 58 -4.40 -6.22 -1.74
C GLY A 58 -4.00 -5.69 -0.37
N PHE A 59 -4.56 -4.57 0.05
CA PHE A 59 -4.19 -3.93 1.31
C PHE A 59 -5.43 -3.52 2.08
N GLU A 60 -5.26 -3.32 3.37
CA GLU A 60 -6.28 -2.73 4.24
C GLU A 60 -5.64 -1.61 5.04
N LYS A 61 -6.43 -0.62 5.46
CA LYS A 61 -5.95 0.41 6.37
C LYS A 61 -5.76 -0.17 7.75
N THR A 62 -4.69 0.25 8.42
CA THR A 62 -4.41 -0.19 9.79
C THR A 62 -4.38 1.01 10.71
N GLY A 63 -4.46 0.70 12.00
CA GLY A 63 -4.33 1.69 13.02
C GLY A 63 -5.55 2.58 13.09
N ALA A 64 -5.37 3.57 13.83
CA ALA A 64 -6.41 4.54 14.07
C ALA A 64 -6.00 5.87 13.50
#